data_ba0a9c7d64bb3bbe79f8a3501ed5492e
#
_entry.id   ba0a9c7d64bb3bbe79f8a3501ed5492e
#
_cell.length_a   1.000
_cell.length_b   1.000
_cell.length_c   1.000
_cell.angle_alpha   90.00
_cell.angle_beta   90.00
_cell.angle_gamma   90.00
#
_symmetry.space_group_name_H-M   'P 1'
#
loop_
_entity.id
_entity.type
_entity.pdbx_description
1 polymer ?
#
loop_
_entity_poly.entity_id
_entity_poly.type
_entity_poly.pdbx_seq_one_letter_code
_entity_poly.pdbx_strand_id
1 'polypeptide(L)'
;MGGLDVHMREVACRHGRVEAVAEVDLEIAAGERVALTGTNGSGKTTLLRAVLGLHRQVSGSITVGGRGTGSAAEWAWRRRACAWIPQKPAAGRFPLLGGELLASSGAPGDAAEAADRLGVGPLTGRPLHTLSGGQLQRMYLARAIGCVAAGAQVLLADEPTAALDFDGQEEAADVLTSLPVTLVVVTHDRTLAERCDRVLEMAAGRLREVR
;
A
#
# COMPACT_ATOMS: atom_id res chain seq x y z
N MET A 1 14.34 -12.36 -5.29
CA MET A 1 13.30 -12.49 -6.35
C MET A 1 12.45 -11.25 -6.24
N GLY A 2 12.48 -10.39 -7.23
CA GLY A 2 11.77 -9.11 -7.15
C GLY A 2 10.33 -9.24 -7.59
N GLY A 3 9.41 -8.77 -6.79
CA GLY A 3 8.05 -8.42 -7.14
C GLY A 3 7.17 -9.46 -7.87
N LEU A 4 5.89 -9.14 -7.97
CA LEU A 4 4.92 -9.82 -8.84
C LEU A 4 4.27 -8.77 -9.75
N ASP A 5 3.94 -9.18 -10.96
CA ASP A 5 3.16 -8.37 -11.89
C ASP A 5 1.73 -8.14 -11.36
N VAL A 6 1.16 -7.00 -11.75
CA VAL A 6 -0.24 -6.67 -11.47
C VAL A 6 -0.90 -6.28 -12.79
N HIS A 7 -1.97 -6.99 -13.17
CA HIS A 7 -2.73 -6.68 -14.36
C HIS A 7 -4.17 -6.33 -14.01
N MET A 8 -4.65 -5.27 -14.61
CA MET A 8 -6.04 -4.80 -14.51
C MET A 8 -6.59 -4.69 -15.93
N ARG A 9 -7.79 -5.24 -16.18
CA ARG A 9 -8.48 -5.15 -17.46
C ARG A 9 -9.92 -4.74 -17.24
N GLU A 10 -10.30 -3.63 -17.85
CA GLU A 10 -11.65 -3.05 -17.79
C GLU A 10 -12.15 -2.87 -16.34
N VAL A 11 -11.24 -2.53 -15.41
CA VAL A 11 -11.56 -2.46 -13.99
C VAL A 11 -12.42 -1.24 -13.71
N ALA A 12 -13.64 -1.46 -13.21
CA ALA A 12 -14.47 -0.40 -12.66
C ALA A 12 -14.85 -0.71 -11.21
N CYS A 13 -14.92 0.33 -10.38
CA CYS A 13 -15.29 0.23 -8.97
C CYS A 13 -16.41 1.20 -8.64
N ARG A 14 -17.41 0.75 -7.86
CA ARG A 14 -18.56 1.57 -7.48
C ARG A 14 -18.75 1.64 -5.96
N HIS A 15 -19.24 2.78 -5.49
CA HIS A 15 -19.81 2.98 -4.17
C HIS A 15 -21.32 3.21 -4.32
N GLY A 16 -22.09 2.15 -4.23
CA GLY A 16 -23.51 2.19 -4.55
C GLY A 16 -23.76 2.55 -6.02
N ARG A 17 -24.32 3.74 -6.29
CA ARG A 17 -24.58 4.22 -7.65
C ARG A 17 -23.46 5.07 -8.25
N VAL A 18 -22.48 5.47 -7.43
CA VAL A 18 -21.37 6.34 -7.86
C VAL A 18 -20.21 5.49 -8.35
N GLU A 19 -19.79 5.72 -9.57
CA GLU A 19 -18.58 5.11 -10.14
C GLU A 19 -17.34 5.90 -9.67
N ALA A 20 -16.48 5.22 -8.92
CA ALA A 20 -15.25 5.81 -8.38
C ALA A 20 -14.02 5.49 -9.22
N VAL A 21 -14.06 4.38 -9.96
CA VAL A 21 -13.03 3.96 -10.92
C VAL A 21 -13.76 3.50 -12.17
N ALA A 22 -13.36 4.01 -13.34
CA ALA A 22 -14.04 3.82 -14.62
C ALA A 22 -13.10 3.19 -15.65
N GLU A 23 -13.33 1.90 -15.98
CA GLU A 23 -12.68 1.17 -17.07
C GLU A 23 -11.15 1.35 -17.10
N VAL A 24 -10.49 0.97 -16.00
CA VAL A 24 -9.02 1.06 -15.90
C VAL A 24 -8.40 -0.20 -16.49
N ASP A 25 -7.55 0.01 -17.50
CA ASP A 25 -6.58 -0.95 -18.01
C ASP A 25 -5.19 -0.52 -17.55
N LEU A 26 -4.48 -1.40 -16.85
CA LEU A 26 -3.14 -1.13 -16.32
C LEU A 26 -2.35 -2.43 -16.19
N GLU A 27 -1.13 -2.40 -16.70
CA GLU A 27 -0.14 -3.46 -16.50
C GLU A 27 1.05 -2.88 -15.74
N ILE A 28 1.42 -3.53 -14.64
CA ILE A 28 2.58 -3.20 -13.80
C ILE A 28 3.49 -4.41 -13.81
N ALA A 29 4.73 -4.23 -14.25
CA ALA A 29 5.71 -5.30 -14.32
C ALA A 29 6.19 -5.72 -12.91
N ALA A 30 6.68 -6.95 -12.79
CA ALA A 30 7.28 -7.43 -11.55
C ALA A 30 8.49 -6.59 -11.15
N GLY A 31 8.47 -6.05 -9.93
CA GLY A 31 9.52 -5.16 -9.39
C GLY A 31 9.40 -3.70 -9.84
N GLU A 32 8.42 -3.34 -10.65
CA GLU A 32 8.18 -1.97 -11.08
C GLU A 32 7.64 -1.12 -9.93
N ARG A 33 8.04 0.15 -9.86
CA ARG A 33 7.58 1.15 -8.90
C ARG A 33 6.71 2.16 -9.62
N VAL A 34 5.44 2.21 -9.25
CA VAL A 34 4.44 3.08 -9.87
C VAL A 34 3.89 4.06 -8.85
N ALA A 35 4.00 5.36 -9.13
CA ALA A 35 3.34 6.41 -8.37
C ALA A 35 1.98 6.73 -9.00
N LEU A 36 0.95 6.77 -8.17
CA LEU A 36 -0.41 7.15 -8.53
C LEU A 36 -0.75 8.49 -7.90
N THR A 37 -0.85 9.52 -8.73
CA THR A 37 -1.16 10.90 -8.35
C THR A 37 -2.60 11.27 -8.71
N GLY A 38 -3.04 12.48 -8.36
CA GLY A 38 -4.37 13.00 -8.71
C GLY A 38 -5.11 13.56 -7.51
N THR A 39 -6.17 14.32 -7.76
CA THR A 39 -6.95 15.03 -6.73
C THR A 39 -7.64 14.09 -5.74
N ASN A 40 -8.02 14.63 -4.58
CA ASN A 40 -8.81 13.90 -3.60
C ASN A 40 -10.17 13.49 -4.23
N GLY A 41 -10.60 12.25 -3.96
CA GLY A 41 -11.83 11.70 -4.52
C GLY A 41 -11.72 11.17 -5.96
N SER A 42 -10.53 11.22 -6.60
CA SER A 42 -10.34 10.71 -7.96
C SER A 42 -10.43 9.19 -8.11
N GLY A 43 -10.41 8.41 -7.00
CA GLY A 43 -10.56 6.95 -7.02
C GLY A 43 -9.30 6.16 -6.63
N LYS A 44 -8.15 6.80 -6.35
CA LYS A 44 -6.84 6.16 -6.05
C LYS A 44 -6.93 5.09 -4.96
N THR A 45 -7.38 5.48 -3.77
CA THR A 45 -7.57 4.55 -2.64
C THR A 45 -8.54 3.41 -2.99
N THR A 46 -9.58 3.69 -3.77
CA THR A 46 -10.55 2.68 -4.21
C THR A 46 -9.89 1.66 -5.12
N LEU A 47 -9.04 2.11 -6.06
CA LEU A 47 -8.27 1.24 -6.94
C LEU A 47 -7.31 0.35 -6.15
N LEU A 48 -6.52 0.89 -5.21
CA LEU A 48 -5.65 0.08 -4.35
C LEU A 48 -6.43 -0.95 -3.53
N ARG A 49 -7.59 -0.56 -2.98
CA ARG A 49 -8.46 -1.47 -2.25
C ARG A 49 -9.05 -2.57 -3.15
N ALA A 50 -9.32 -2.28 -4.42
CA ALA A 50 -9.76 -3.29 -5.38
C ALA A 50 -8.67 -4.32 -5.64
N VAL A 51 -7.41 -3.91 -5.82
CA VAL A 51 -6.26 -4.82 -5.94
C VAL A 51 -6.14 -5.74 -4.72
N LEU A 52 -6.32 -5.20 -3.50
CA LEU A 52 -6.30 -5.96 -2.25
C LEU A 52 -7.53 -6.86 -2.05
N GLY A 53 -8.59 -6.67 -2.84
CA GLY A 53 -9.88 -7.31 -2.63
C GLY A 53 -10.67 -6.77 -1.44
N LEU A 54 -10.38 -5.58 -1.00
CA LEU A 54 -11.08 -4.90 0.08
C LEU A 54 -12.27 -4.07 -0.42
N HIS A 55 -12.44 -3.96 -1.75
CA HIS A 55 -13.59 -3.29 -2.36
C HIS A 55 -14.60 -4.32 -2.88
N ARG A 56 -15.90 -4.11 -2.60
CA ARG A 56 -16.92 -5.13 -2.88
C ARG A 56 -17.53 -5.05 -4.27
N GLN A 57 -17.65 -3.84 -4.84
CA GLN A 57 -18.29 -3.61 -6.13
C GLN A 57 -17.23 -3.34 -7.19
N VAL A 58 -16.59 -4.41 -7.66
CA VAL A 58 -15.56 -4.41 -8.70
C VAL A 58 -16.07 -5.19 -9.89
N SER A 59 -15.94 -4.63 -11.08
CA SER A 59 -16.09 -5.33 -12.37
C SER A 59 -14.77 -5.34 -13.12
N GLY A 60 -14.68 -6.09 -14.22
CA GLY A 60 -13.42 -6.35 -14.90
C GLY A 60 -12.59 -7.43 -14.20
N SER A 61 -11.31 -7.48 -14.48
CA SER A 61 -10.42 -8.50 -13.89
C SER A 61 -9.16 -7.86 -13.29
N ILE A 62 -8.72 -8.38 -12.12
CA ILE A 62 -7.46 -7.99 -11.47
C ILE A 62 -6.70 -9.27 -11.15
N THR A 63 -5.48 -9.40 -11.70
CA THR A 63 -4.56 -10.48 -11.36
C THR A 63 -3.29 -9.93 -10.71
N VAL A 64 -2.70 -10.72 -9.82
CA VAL A 64 -1.40 -10.47 -9.18
C VAL A 64 -0.61 -11.77 -9.33
N GLY A 65 0.58 -11.71 -9.92
CA GLY A 65 1.36 -12.91 -10.23
C GLY A 65 0.57 -13.92 -11.06
N GLY A 66 -0.23 -13.45 -12.03
CA GLY A 66 -1.10 -14.26 -12.86
C GLY A 66 -2.31 -14.88 -12.15
N ARG A 67 -2.52 -14.64 -10.84
CA ARG A 67 -3.63 -15.20 -10.05
C ARG A 67 -4.77 -14.22 -9.86
N GLY A 68 -5.98 -14.68 -10.13
CA GLY A 68 -7.22 -13.94 -9.90
C GLY A 68 -7.71 -13.99 -8.45
N THR A 69 -9.03 -13.93 -8.28
CA THR A 69 -9.73 -13.90 -6.98
C THR A 69 -10.99 -14.73 -6.97
N GLY A 70 -11.02 -15.81 -7.77
CA GLY A 70 -12.20 -16.66 -7.94
C GLY A 70 -12.48 -17.60 -6.77
N SER A 71 -11.51 -17.83 -5.87
CA SER A 71 -11.62 -18.77 -4.75
C SER A 71 -11.11 -18.20 -3.42
N ALA A 72 -11.56 -18.80 -2.31
CA ALA A 72 -11.06 -18.46 -0.98
C ALA A 72 -9.53 -18.67 -0.84
N ALA A 73 -8.98 -19.65 -1.52
CA ALA A 73 -7.54 -19.94 -1.53
C ALA A 73 -6.74 -18.84 -2.25
N GLU A 74 -7.25 -18.33 -3.37
CA GLU A 74 -6.64 -17.20 -4.10
C GLU A 74 -6.68 -15.93 -3.28
N TRP A 75 -7.79 -15.65 -2.58
CA TRP A 75 -7.89 -14.54 -1.65
C TRP A 75 -6.92 -14.66 -0.48
N ALA A 76 -6.77 -15.86 0.10
CA ALA A 76 -5.83 -16.10 1.19
C ALA A 76 -4.38 -15.92 0.71
N TRP A 77 -4.07 -16.35 -0.50
CA TRP A 77 -2.76 -16.15 -1.13
C TRP A 77 -2.50 -14.66 -1.38
N ARG A 78 -3.45 -13.93 -1.98
CA ARG A 78 -3.31 -12.50 -2.29
C ARG A 78 -3.05 -11.65 -1.04
N ARG A 79 -3.73 -11.95 0.08
CA ARG A 79 -3.49 -11.25 1.36
C ARG A 79 -2.09 -11.46 1.93
N ARG A 80 -1.41 -12.56 1.56
CA ARG A 80 0.00 -12.80 1.92
C ARG A 80 0.96 -12.20 0.90
N ALA A 81 0.61 -12.25 -0.38
CA ALA A 81 1.42 -11.71 -1.46
C ALA A 81 1.47 -10.19 -1.49
N CYS A 82 0.45 -9.50 -0.95
CA CYS A 82 0.33 -8.05 -0.96
C CYS A 82 0.43 -7.47 0.45
N ALA A 83 1.42 -6.61 0.69
CA ALA A 83 1.49 -5.75 1.87
C ALA A 83 0.70 -4.46 1.63
N TRP A 84 0.20 -3.84 2.70
CA TRP A 84 -0.64 -2.65 2.63
C TRP A 84 -0.25 -1.61 3.69
N ILE A 85 -0.03 -0.36 3.26
CA ILE A 85 0.09 0.82 4.12
C ILE A 85 -1.15 1.69 3.87
N PRO A 86 -2.09 1.81 4.82
CA PRO A 86 -3.30 2.60 4.65
C PRO A 86 -3.08 4.07 4.92
N GLN A 87 -3.78 4.96 4.21
CA GLN A 87 -3.77 6.41 4.43
C GLN A 87 -4.20 6.79 5.85
N LYS A 88 -5.29 6.19 6.32
CA LYS A 88 -5.81 6.37 7.68
C LYS A 88 -6.01 4.99 8.30
N PRO A 89 -5.17 4.63 9.26
CA PRO A 89 -5.40 3.41 10.02
C PRO A 89 -6.74 3.50 10.74
N ALA A 90 -7.59 2.49 10.55
CA ALA A 90 -8.83 2.41 11.32
C ALA A 90 -8.47 2.17 12.79
N ALA A 91 -8.74 3.14 13.65
CA ALA A 91 -8.77 2.93 15.08
C ALA A 91 -9.98 2.03 15.40
N GLY A 92 -9.72 0.74 15.61
CA GLY A 92 -10.75 -0.21 16.03
C GLY A 92 -11.30 0.15 17.43
N ARG A 93 -12.38 -0.52 17.83
CA ARG A 93 -12.95 -0.38 19.19
C ARG A 93 -12.01 -0.87 20.30
N PHE A 94 -11.03 -1.72 19.97
CA PHE A 94 -10.02 -2.23 20.88
C PHE A 94 -8.69 -1.51 20.64
N PRO A 95 -7.97 -1.14 21.70
CA PRO A 95 -6.67 -0.50 21.57
C PRO A 95 -5.64 -1.54 21.08
N LEU A 96 -5.38 -1.53 19.76
CA LEU A 96 -4.31 -2.32 19.16
C LEU A 96 -2.96 -1.71 19.57
N LEU A 97 -2.05 -2.52 20.09
CA LEU A 97 -0.69 -2.11 20.46
C LEU A 97 0.23 -2.09 19.23
N GLY A 98 1.29 -1.26 19.29
CA GLY A 98 2.31 -1.24 18.24
C GLY A 98 2.92 -2.61 17.97
N GLY A 99 3.28 -3.35 19.03
CA GLY A 99 3.83 -4.70 18.91
C GLY A 99 2.85 -5.72 18.28
N GLU A 100 1.54 -5.61 18.53
CA GLU A 100 0.53 -6.45 17.89
C GLU A 100 0.40 -6.14 16.40
N LEU A 101 0.51 -4.85 16.04
CA LEU A 101 0.55 -4.45 14.63
C LEU A 101 1.78 -5.06 13.95
N LEU A 102 2.98 -4.97 14.55
CA LEU A 102 4.20 -5.54 13.98
C LEU A 102 4.12 -7.07 13.88
N ALA A 103 3.57 -7.74 14.90
CA ALA A 103 3.35 -9.20 14.90
C ALA A 103 2.45 -9.65 13.74
N SER A 104 1.50 -8.81 13.31
CA SER A 104 0.61 -9.10 12.17
C SER A 104 1.32 -9.13 10.81
N SER A 105 2.59 -8.78 10.73
CA SER A 105 3.39 -8.81 9.49
C SER A 105 3.69 -10.22 8.98
N GLY A 106 3.74 -11.21 9.87
CA GLY A 106 4.19 -12.58 9.58
C GLY A 106 5.70 -12.79 9.80
N ALA A 107 6.49 -11.73 9.95
CA ALA A 107 7.90 -11.73 10.35
C ALA A 107 8.11 -10.69 11.47
N PRO A 108 7.68 -10.98 12.70
CA PRO A 108 7.67 -10.00 13.79
C PRO A 108 9.07 -9.53 14.19
N GLY A 109 10.09 -10.36 14.05
CA GLY A 109 11.50 -10.00 14.32
C GLY A 109 11.97 -8.92 13.36
N ASP A 110 11.80 -9.12 12.05
CA ASP A 110 12.18 -8.15 11.02
C ASP A 110 11.39 -6.84 11.16
N ALA A 111 10.09 -6.95 11.49
CA ALA A 111 9.25 -5.77 11.72
C ALA A 111 9.70 -4.98 12.96
N ALA A 112 10.12 -5.65 14.04
CA ALA A 112 10.63 -5.00 15.25
C ALA A 112 11.98 -4.32 14.98
N GLU A 113 12.91 -4.97 14.28
CA GLU A 113 14.16 -4.37 13.87
C GLU A 113 13.96 -3.14 12.98
N ALA A 114 13.00 -3.21 12.06
CA ALA A 114 12.61 -2.06 11.24
C ALA A 114 12.01 -0.93 12.10
N ALA A 115 11.20 -1.24 13.12
CA ALA A 115 10.66 -0.25 14.04
C ALA A 115 11.76 0.44 14.86
N ASP A 116 12.79 -0.29 15.27
CA ASP A 116 13.96 0.29 15.96
C ASP A 116 14.71 1.25 15.03
N ARG A 117 15.01 0.84 13.80
CA ARG A 117 15.66 1.70 12.78
C ARG A 117 14.86 2.97 12.47
N LEU A 118 13.54 2.87 12.44
CA LEU A 118 12.64 4.00 12.21
C LEU A 118 12.33 4.81 13.47
N GLY A 119 13.00 4.54 14.61
CA GLY A 119 12.88 5.30 15.85
C GLY A 119 11.53 5.11 16.59
N VAL A 120 10.78 4.05 16.29
CA VAL A 120 9.48 3.76 16.92
C VAL A 120 9.46 2.47 17.76
N GLY A 121 10.58 1.76 17.85
CA GLY A 121 10.72 0.54 18.68
C GLY A 121 10.28 0.72 20.13
N PRO A 122 10.68 1.79 20.86
CA PRO A 122 10.24 2.06 22.23
C PRO A 122 8.72 2.26 22.38
N LEU A 123 8.00 2.45 21.27
CA LEU A 123 6.56 2.73 21.26
C LEU A 123 5.71 1.46 21.05
N THR A 124 6.31 0.30 20.86
CA THR A 124 5.62 -0.96 20.57
C THR A 124 4.63 -1.39 21.63
N GLY A 125 4.88 -1.04 22.90
CA GLY A 125 3.94 -1.29 24.02
C GLY A 125 2.78 -0.30 24.12
N ARG A 126 2.73 0.75 23.27
CA ARG A 126 1.68 1.78 23.33
C ARG A 126 0.52 1.44 22.38
N PRO A 127 -0.72 1.79 22.77
CA PRO A 127 -1.87 1.75 21.86
C PRO A 127 -1.67 2.67 20.66
N LEU A 128 -1.97 2.19 19.45
CA LEU A 128 -1.75 2.93 18.20
C LEU A 128 -2.45 4.30 18.18
N HIS A 129 -3.63 4.42 18.79
CA HIS A 129 -4.39 5.67 18.84
C HIS A 129 -3.72 6.76 19.70
N THR A 130 -2.69 6.42 20.51
CA THR A 130 -1.91 7.36 21.33
C THR A 130 -0.66 7.86 20.63
N LEU A 131 -0.33 7.31 19.46
CA LEU A 131 0.83 7.71 18.68
C LEU A 131 0.53 8.97 17.87
N SER A 132 1.55 9.80 17.65
CA SER A 132 1.44 10.90 16.68
C SER A 132 1.27 10.34 15.25
N GLY A 133 0.80 11.16 14.32
CA GLY A 133 0.64 10.76 12.93
C GLY A 133 1.92 10.17 12.33
N GLY A 134 3.06 10.84 12.52
CA GLY A 134 4.36 10.37 12.03
C GLY A 134 4.84 9.09 12.72
N GLN A 135 4.65 8.96 14.05
CA GLN A 135 4.96 7.72 14.76
C GLN A 135 4.12 6.54 14.26
N LEU A 136 2.84 6.77 14.03
CA LEU A 136 1.94 5.75 13.51
C LEU A 136 2.33 5.35 12.07
N GLN A 137 2.69 6.33 11.24
CA GLN A 137 3.14 6.08 9.87
C GLN A 137 4.42 5.25 9.83
N ARG A 138 5.43 5.60 10.65
CA ARG A 138 6.67 4.81 10.80
C ARG A 138 6.39 3.39 11.31
N MET A 139 5.41 3.21 12.20
CA MET A 139 5.00 1.89 12.68
C MET A 139 4.38 1.03 11.57
N TYR A 140 3.55 1.62 10.69
CA TYR A 140 3.02 0.92 9.51
C TYR A 140 4.09 0.62 8.47
N LEU A 141 5.08 1.48 8.31
CA LEU A 141 6.23 1.24 7.44
C LEU A 141 7.06 0.06 7.95
N ALA A 142 7.36 0.01 9.26
CA ALA A 142 8.03 -1.13 9.89
C ALA A 142 7.27 -2.44 9.69
N ARG A 143 5.94 -2.41 9.87
CA ARG A 143 5.09 -3.57 9.57
C ARG A 143 5.17 -4.00 8.11
N ALA A 144 5.18 -3.05 7.17
CA ALA A 144 5.28 -3.37 5.74
C ALA A 144 6.63 -4.04 5.39
N ILE A 145 7.74 -3.60 6.01
CA ILE A 145 9.04 -4.25 5.90
C ILE A 145 8.95 -5.70 6.39
N GLY A 146 8.35 -5.93 7.56
CA GLY A 146 8.09 -7.28 8.06
C GLY A 146 7.22 -8.13 7.14
N CYS A 147 6.20 -7.55 6.48
CA CYS A 147 5.41 -8.28 5.48
C CYS A 147 6.25 -8.71 4.28
N VAL A 148 7.18 -7.87 3.83
CA VAL A 148 8.12 -8.20 2.74
C VAL A 148 9.07 -9.30 3.18
N ALA A 149 9.61 -9.24 4.39
CA ALA A 149 10.44 -10.31 4.96
C ALA A 149 9.67 -11.64 5.09
N ALA A 150 8.37 -11.57 5.38
CA ALA A 150 7.46 -12.74 5.40
C ALA A 150 7.08 -13.25 4.00
N GLY A 151 7.56 -12.62 2.91
CA GLY A 151 7.36 -13.06 1.53
C GLY A 151 6.30 -12.30 0.73
N ALA A 152 5.83 -11.13 1.21
CA ALA A 152 5.03 -10.25 0.38
C ALA A 152 5.87 -9.72 -0.79
N GLN A 153 5.30 -9.72 -2.00
CA GLN A 153 5.98 -9.36 -3.24
C GLN A 153 5.35 -8.15 -3.95
N VAL A 154 4.24 -7.66 -3.44
CA VAL A 154 3.61 -6.40 -3.86
C VAL A 154 3.40 -5.54 -2.62
N LEU A 155 3.79 -4.28 -2.68
CA LEU A 155 3.49 -3.28 -1.66
C LEU A 155 2.57 -2.22 -2.25
N LEU A 156 1.39 -2.09 -1.65
CA LEU A 156 0.45 -1.03 -1.94
C LEU A 156 0.53 -0.01 -0.80
N ALA A 157 0.77 1.25 -1.09
CA ALA A 157 0.90 2.29 -0.08
C ALA A 157 0.02 3.50 -0.42
N ASP A 158 -0.80 3.93 0.52
CA ASP A 158 -1.72 5.05 0.34
C ASP A 158 -1.27 6.22 1.22
N GLU A 159 -0.66 7.24 0.61
CA GLU A 159 -0.09 8.43 1.24
C GLU A 159 0.91 8.11 2.38
N PRO A 160 1.93 7.26 2.12
CA PRO A 160 2.80 6.74 3.17
C PRO A 160 3.70 7.79 3.84
N THR A 161 3.82 9.00 3.27
CA THR A 161 4.67 10.08 3.78
C THR A 161 3.90 11.28 4.35
N ALA A 162 2.56 11.31 4.21
CA ALA A 162 1.74 12.49 4.47
C ALA A 162 1.79 13.06 5.91
N ALA A 163 2.15 12.24 6.90
CA ALA A 163 2.23 12.64 8.30
C ALA A 163 3.67 12.83 8.80
N LEU A 164 4.65 12.75 7.92
CA LEU A 164 6.09 12.87 8.23
C LEU A 164 6.58 14.28 7.94
N ASP A 165 7.59 14.71 8.70
CA ASP A 165 8.41 15.87 8.37
C ASP A 165 9.30 15.61 7.16
N PHE A 166 10.01 16.64 6.70
CA PHE A 166 10.79 16.55 5.45
C PHE A 166 11.82 15.41 5.49
N ASP A 167 12.62 15.31 6.57
CA ASP A 167 13.63 14.25 6.70
C ASP A 167 12.99 12.86 6.77
N GLY A 168 11.86 12.75 7.47
CA GLY A 168 11.08 11.52 7.55
C GLY A 168 10.43 11.11 6.22
N GLN A 169 10.06 12.08 5.37
CA GLN A 169 9.56 11.80 4.01
C GLN A 169 10.66 11.22 3.13
N GLU A 170 11.88 11.79 3.18
CA GLU A 170 13.03 11.27 2.44
C GLU A 170 13.40 9.86 2.91
N GLU A 171 13.50 9.65 4.23
CA GLU A 171 13.78 8.33 4.81
C GLU A 171 12.73 7.29 4.37
N ALA A 172 11.45 7.62 4.46
CA ALA A 172 10.37 6.73 4.04
C ALA A 172 10.40 6.43 2.54
N ALA A 173 10.72 7.43 1.71
CA ALA A 173 10.88 7.25 0.27
C ALA A 173 12.04 6.31 -0.06
N ASP A 174 13.21 6.47 0.60
CA ASP A 174 14.36 5.58 0.45
C ASP A 174 14.01 4.14 0.85
N VAL A 175 13.36 3.96 1.99
CA VAL A 175 12.93 2.65 2.45
C VAL A 175 11.98 2.01 1.45
N LEU A 176 10.90 2.69 1.06
CA LEU A 176 9.87 2.15 0.15
C LEU A 176 10.46 1.73 -1.20
N THR A 177 11.34 2.57 -1.77
CA THR A 177 11.90 2.31 -3.10
C THR A 177 13.08 1.35 -3.10
N SER A 178 13.66 1.04 -1.93
CA SER A 178 14.72 0.02 -1.78
C SER A 178 14.17 -1.41 -1.62
N LEU A 179 12.88 -1.57 -1.29
CA LEU A 179 12.29 -2.89 -1.08
C LEU A 179 12.24 -3.69 -2.40
N PRO A 180 12.58 -4.99 -2.37
CA PRO A 180 12.63 -5.85 -3.57
C PRO A 180 11.22 -6.36 -3.93
N VAL A 181 10.27 -5.45 -4.15
CA VAL A 181 8.85 -5.74 -4.43
C VAL A 181 8.32 -4.86 -5.57
N THR A 182 7.19 -5.23 -6.15
CA THR A 182 6.41 -4.31 -6.97
C THR A 182 5.74 -3.29 -6.05
N LEU A 183 5.97 -2.00 -6.30
CA LEU A 183 5.43 -0.92 -5.49
C LEU A 183 4.36 -0.14 -6.27
N VAL A 184 3.18 0.01 -5.66
CA VAL A 184 2.17 0.97 -6.12
C VAL A 184 1.91 1.96 -4.98
N VAL A 185 2.30 3.20 -5.16
CA VAL A 185 2.17 4.23 -4.13
C VAL A 185 1.26 5.37 -4.59
N VAL A 186 0.21 5.62 -3.83
CA VAL A 186 -0.56 6.87 -3.94
C VAL A 186 0.18 7.93 -3.16
N THR A 187 0.51 9.04 -3.81
CA THR A 187 1.23 10.11 -3.13
C THR A 187 1.03 11.47 -3.78
N HIS A 188 1.10 12.52 -2.96
CA HIS A 188 1.27 13.92 -3.37
C HIS A 188 2.71 14.41 -3.17
N ASP A 189 3.57 13.58 -2.60
CA ASP A 189 4.98 13.84 -2.40
C ASP A 189 5.74 13.67 -3.73
N ARG A 190 6.30 14.78 -4.23
CA ARG A 190 7.05 14.80 -5.49
C ARG A 190 8.33 13.97 -5.41
N THR A 191 9.04 14.02 -4.28
CA THR A 191 10.28 13.28 -4.09
C THR A 191 10.05 11.78 -4.22
N LEU A 192 9.00 11.26 -3.57
CA LEU A 192 8.64 9.86 -3.69
C LEU A 192 8.17 9.49 -5.10
N ALA A 193 7.37 10.36 -5.75
CA ALA A 193 6.91 10.12 -7.11
C ALA A 193 8.06 10.12 -8.12
N GLU A 194 9.07 10.99 -7.96
CA GLU A 194 10.25 11.08 -8.82
C GLU A 194 11.17 9.85 -8.71
N ARG A 195 11.12 9.12 -7.60
CA ARG A 195 11.87 7.88 -7.38
C ARG A 195 11.16 6.63 -7.95
N CYS A 196 9.92 6.77 -8.43
CA CYS A 196 9.19 5.69 -9.09
C CYS A 196 9.57 5.62 -10.58
N ASP A 197 9.44 4.41 -11.15
CA ASP A 197 9.76 4.16 -12.56
C ASP A 197 8.71 4.77 -13.50
N ARG A 198 7.43 4.80 -13.06
CA ARG A 198 6.30 5.42 -13.78
C ARG A 198 5.44 6.27 -12.85
N VAL A 199 4.87 7.33 -13.42
CA VAL A 199 3.91 8.19 -12.72
C VAL A 199 2.60 8.19 -13.51
N LEU A 200 1.54 7.78 -12.85
CA LEU A 200 0.17 7.78 -13.36
C LEU A 200 -0.63 8.86 -12.65
N GLU A 201 -1.50 9.53 -13.38
CA GLU A 201 -2.47 10.45 -12.81
C GLU A 201 -3.88 9.88 -12.89
N MET A 202 -4.60 9.94 -11.77
CA MET A 202 -5.99 9.56 -11.72
C MET A 202 -6.90 10.78 -11.61
N ALA A 203 -7.78 10.94 -12.60
CA ALA A 203 -8.76 12.02 -12.66
C ALA A 203 -10.14 11.46 -12.99
N ALA A 204 -11.15 11.79 -12.19
CA ALA A 204 -12.54 11.35 -12.39
C ALA A 204 -12.67 9.82 -12.66
N GLY A 205 -11.93 9.01 -11.90
CA GLY A 205 -11.95 7.55 -12.02
C GLY A 205 -11.14 6.95 -13.17
N ARG A 206 -10.50 7.76 -14.01
CA ARG A 206 -9.71 7.33 -15.17
C ARG A 206 -8.22 7.53 -14.93
N LEU A 207 -7.39 6.64 -15.47
CA LEU A 207 -5.93 6.74 -15.42
C LEU A 207 -5.39 7.33 -16.73
N ARG A 208 -4.34 8.14 -16.59
CA ARG A 208 -3.43 8.49 -17.68
C ARG A 208 -1.99 8.39 -17.20
N GLU A 209 -1.10 8.01 -18.07
CA GLU A 209 0.34 8.04 -17.81
C GLU A 209 0.85 9.46 -18.03
N VAL A 210 1.70 9.94 -17.12
CA VAL A 210 2.32 11.27 -17.18
C VAL A 210 3.84 11.20 -17.25
N ARG A 211 4.42 10.05 -16.88
CA ARG A 211 5.84 9.75 -17.05
C ARG A 211 6.06 8.26 -16.88
#